data_f2847cee76e37ce08ff0cf7ca61decc5
#
_entry.id   f2847cee76e37ce08ff0cf7ca61decc5
#
_cell.length_a   1.000
_cell.length_b   1.000
_cell.length_c   1.000
_cell.angle_alpha   90.00
_cell.angle_beta   90.00
_cell.angle_gamma   90.00
#
_symmetry.space_group_name_H-M   'P 1'
#
loop_
_entity.id
_entity.type
_entity.pdbx_description
1 polymer ?
#
loop_
_entity_poly.entity_id
_entity_poly.type
_entity_poly.pdbx_seq_one_letter_code
_entity_poly.pdbx_strand_id
1 'polypeptide(L)'
;TALSVQALRQMGGHNVAYLVPNRFEDGYGLSPEVVDQAHARGAQLIMTVDNGVSSHAGVDRAHELGIPVLVTDHHLPGETLPEADALVNPNLADCAFPSKSLAGVGVAFYLMMALRSHLRTVDWFTQQGLQEPNLAEFLDLVALGTVADVVALDTNNRILIWQGLSRIVPDEAARE
;
A
#
# COMPACT_ATOMS: atom_id res chain seq x y z
N THR A 1 -1.10 -4.81 -3.39
CA THR A 1 -0.71 -5.84 -2.38
C THR A 1 0.70 -6.37 -2.64
N ALA A 2 1.04 -6.92 -3.84
CA ALA A 2 2.34 -7.55 -4.13
C ALA A 2 3.53 -6.65 -3.78
N LEU A 3 3.50 -5.38 -4.19
CA LEU A 3 4.53 -4.38 -3.89
C LEU A 3 4.77 -4.27 -2.38
N SER A 4 3.72 -4.05 -1.59
CA SER A 4 3.84 -3.86 -0.14
C SER A 4 4.43 -5.09 0.55
N VAL A 5 3.96 -6.29 0.19
CA VAL A 5 4.47 -7.55 0.77
C VAL A 5 5.96 -7.74 0.47
N GLN A 6 6.37 -7.50 -0.78
CA GLN A 6 7.77 -7.67 -1.18
C GLN A 6 8.67 -6.60 -0.53
N ALA A 7 8.24 -5.34 -0.53
CA ALA A 7 8.99 -4.25 0.08
C ALA A 7 9.17 -4.46 1.59
N LEU A 8 8.10 -4.81 2.31
CA LEU A 8 8.17 -5.09 3.76
C LEU A 8 9.10 -6.26 4.07
N ARG A 9 9.06 -7.33 3.26
CA ARG A 9 9.98 -8.47 3.43
C ARG A 9 11.43 -8.08 3.19
N GLN A 10 11.72 -7.30 2.17
CA GLN A 10 13.07 -6.79 1.92
C GLN A 10 13.55 -5.85 3.04
N MET A 11 12.65 -5.17 3.73
CA MET A 11 12.96 -4.33 4.90
C MET A 11 13.09 -5.12 6.22
N GLY A 12 12.97 -6.46 6.18
CA GLY A 12 13.13 -7.31 7.34
C GLY A 12 11.83 -7.79 7.99
N GLY A 13 10.70 -7.56 7.36
CA GLY A 13 9.41 -8.10 7.82
C GLY A 13 9.32 -9.61 7.58
N HIS A 14 9.45 -10.41 8.62
CA HIS A 14 9.44 -11.88 8.50
C HIS A 14 8.03 -12.47 8.43
N ASN A 15 7.05 -11.87 9.11
CA ASN A 15 5.70 -12.37 9.22
C ASN A 15 4.70 -11.54 8.39
N VAL A 16 5.09 -11.22 7.15
CA VAL A 16 4.23 -10.49 6.24
C VAL A 16 3.44 -11.46 5.37
N ALA A 17 2.14 -11.48 5.56
CA ALA A 17 1.19 -12.25 4.76
C ALA A 17 0.24 -11.32 4.01
N TYR A 18 -0.58 -11.89 3.15
CA TYR A 18 -1.66 -11.16 2.49
C TYR A 18 -2.96 -11.96 2.54
N LEU A 19 -4.06 -11.24 2.52
CA LEU A 19 -5.40 -11.78 2.42
C LEU A 19 -6.11 -11.01 1.30
N VAL A 20 -6.67 -11.76 0.35
CA VAL A 20 -7.49 -11.19 -0.73
C VAL A 20 -8.91 -11.65 -0.47
N PRO A 21 -9.84 -10.73 -0.15
CA PRO A 21 -11.24 -11.08 0.11
C PRO A 21 -11.89 -11.63 -1.16
N ASN A 22 -12.77 -12.60 -0.97
CA ASN A 22 -13.67 -13.05 -2.03
C ASN A 22 -14.81 -12.03 -2.17
N ARG A 23 -14.82 -11.25 -3.26
CA ARG A 23 -15.81 -10.20 -3.51
C ARG A 23 -17.27 -10.70 -3.49
N PHE A 24 -17.50 -11.99 -3.71
CA PHE A 24 -18.83 -12.59 -3.71
C PHE A 24 -19.30 -13.00 -2.32
N GLU A 25 -18.39 -13.28 -1.40
CA GLU A 25 -18.67 -13.78 -0.05
C GLU A 25 -18.39 -12.73 1.02
N ASP A 26 -17.26 -12.02 0.92
CA ASP A 26 -16.76 -11.10 1.94
C ASP A 26 -17.13 -9.62 1.66
N GLY A 27 -17.71 -9.31 0.49
CA GLY A 27 -18.00 -7.96 0.07
C GLY A 27 -16.75 -7.20 -0.43
N TYR A 28 -16.82 -5.87 -0.45
CA TYR A 28 -15.71 -5.00 -0.88
C TYR A 28 -15.00 -4.36 0.32
N GLY A 29 -13.68 -4.35 0.28
CA GLY A 29 -12.86 -3.68 1.29
C GLY A 29 -12.59 -4.53 2.53
N LEU A 30 -12.36 -3.85 3.66
CA LEU A 30 -12.13 -4.48 4.95
C LEU A 30 -13.49 -4.68 5.65
N SER A 31 -14.07 -5.87 5.54
CA SER A 31 -15.27 -6.25 6.27
C SER A 31 -14.92 -6.92 7.61
N PRO A 32 -15.88 -7.03 8.57
CA PRO A 32 -15.68 -7.80 9.80
C PRO A 32 -15.24 -9.24 9.56
N GLU A 33 -15.77 -9.91 8.54
CA GLU A 33 -15.46 -11.29 8.17
C GLU A 33 -13.99 -11.42 7.72
N VAL A 34 -13.50 -10.44 6.93
CA VAL A 34 -12.08 -10.37 6.52
C VAL A 34 -11.18 -10.15 7.72
N VAL A 35 -11.60 -9.33 8.67
CA VAL A 35 -10.87 -9.11 9.93
C VAL A 35 -10.82 -10.38 10.77
N ASP A 36 -11.94 -11.10 10.90
CA ASP A 36 -11.98 -12.38 11.63
C ASP A 36 -11.06 -13.43 10.99
N GLN A 37 -10.99 -13.46 9.64
CA GLN A 37 -10.04 -14.33 8.93
C GLN A 37 -8.58 -13.91 9.20
N ALA A 38 -8.29 -12.62 9.24
CA ALA A 38 -6.95 -12.12 9.57
C ALA A 38 -6.57 -12.46 11.02
N HIS A 39 -7.48 -12.26 11.97
CA HIS A 39 -7.30 -12.60 13.37
C HIS A 39 -7.03 -14.10 13.55
N ALA A 40 -7.81 -14.97 12.89
CA ALA A 40 -7.61 -16.42 12.94
C ALA A 40 -6.23 -16.86 12.40
N ARG A 41 -5.60 -16.05 11.54
CA ARG A 41 -4.21 -16.25 11.04
C ARG A 41 -3.16 -15.60 11.93
N GLY A 42 -3.54 -15.00 13.05
CA GLY A 42 -2.63 -14.36 14.01
C GLY A 42 -2.15 -12.97 13.59
N ALA A 43 -2.93 -12.23 12.83
CA ALA A 43 -2.59 -10.86 12.46
C ALA A 43 -2.46 -9.98 13.71
N GLN A 44 -1.38 -9.22 13.78
CA GLN A 44 -1.08 -8.23 14.83
C GLN A 44 -1.20 -6.79 14.31
N LEU A 45 -1.29 -6.62 13.01
CA LEU A 45 -1.53 -5.36 12.30
C LEU A 45 -2.22 -5.70 10.98
N ILE A 46 -3.25 -4.96 10.63
CA ILE A 46 -3.88 -5.01 9.32
C ILE A 46 -3.49 -3.76 8.55
N MET A 47 -2.94 -3.94 7.34
CA MET A 47 -2.72 -2.86 6.39
C MET A 47 -3.62 -3.08 5.18
N THR A 48 -4.56 -2.17 4.95
CA THR A 48 -5.35 -2.20 3.71
C THR A 48 -4.55 -1.60 2.56
N VAL A 49 -4.80 -2.05 1.35
CA VAL A 49 -4.17 -1.52 0.13
C VAL A 49 -5.26 -1.32 -0.92
N ASP A 50 -5.46 -0.08 -1.33
CA ASP A 50 -6.45 0.29 -2.34
C ASP A 50 -7.91 0.13 -1.88
N ASN A 51 -8.12 0.21 -0.59
CA ASN A 51 -9.43 0.20 0.05
C ASN A 51 -9.32 0.64 1.52
N GLY A 52 -10.45 0.83 2.17
CA GLY A 52 -10.51 1.03 3.61
C GLY A 52 -11.05 2.38 4.04
N VAL A 53 -11.04 3.40 3.18
CA VAL A 53 -11.50 4.76 3.54
C VAL A 53 -12.97 4.82 3.97
N SER A 54 -13.75 3.78 3.67
CA SER A 54 -15.16 3.63 4.08
C SER A 54 -15.42 2.38 4.91
N SER A 55 -14.38 1.69 5.39
CA SER A 55 -14.48 0.40 6.08
C SER A 55 -14.68 0.56 7.59
N HIS A 56 -15.68 1.33 8.01
CA HIS A 56 -15.97 1.58 9.46
C HIS A 56 -16.13 0.28 10.25
N ALA A 57 -17.06 -0.57 9.84
CA ALA A 57 -17.35 -1.82 10.56
C ALA A 57 -16.13 -2.76 10.65
N GLY A 58 -15.30 -2.80 9.61
CA GLY A 58 -14.07 -3.60 9.63
C GLY A 58 -13.03 -3.05 10.59
N VAL A 59 -12.86 -1.71 10.62
CA VAL A 59 -11.95 -1.05 11.58
C VAL A 59 -12.43 -1.27 13.01
N ASP A 60 -13.73 -1.06 13.28
CA ASP A 60 -14.32 -1.29 14.59
C ASP A 60 -14.08 -2.75 15.04
N ARG A 61 -14.32 -3.71 14.14
CA ARG A 61 -14.10 -5.13 14.43
C ARG A 61 -12.64 -5.45 14.72
N ALA A 62 -11.70 -4.84 14.00
CA ALA A 62 -10.27 -5.03 14.27
C ALA A 62 -9.89 -4.51 15.66
N HIS A 63 -10.40 -3.35 16.07
CA HIS A 63 -10.18 -2.77 17.40
C HIS A 63 -10.80 -3.63 18.51
N GLU A 64 -11.99 -4.21 18.30
CA GLU A 64 -12.57 -5.18 19.25
C GLU A 64 -11.64 -6.38 19.51
N LEU A 65 -10.88 -6.79 18.49
CA LEU A 65 -9.91 -7.88 18.56
C LEU A 65 -8.49 -7.42 18.95
N GLY A 66 -8.30 -6.13 19.24
CA GLY A 66 -7.01 -5.56 19.63
C GLY A 66 -6.01 -5.48 18.48
N ILE A 67 -6.48 -5.44 17.23
CA ILE A 67 -5.64 -5.37 16.03
C ILE A 67 -5.65 -3.94 15.49
N PRO A 68 -4.53 -3.22 15.49
CA PRO A 68 -4.43 -1.91 14.86
C PRO A 68 -4.59 -2.00 13.34
N VAL A 69 -5.13 -0.92 12.75
CA VAL A 69 -5.41 -0.83 11.32
C VAL A 69 -4.70 0.37 10.70
N LEU A 70 -3.90 0.12 9.68
CA LEU A 70 -3.35 1.12 8.79
C LEU A 70 -4.12 1.10 7.46
N VAL A 71 -4.87 2.13 7.18
CA VAL A 71 -5.57 2.27 5.90
C VAL A 71 -4.67 2.96 4.88
N THR A 72 -4.47 2.34 3.70
CA THR A 72 -3.90 3.01 2.53
C THR A 72 -4.88 2.93 1.38
N ASP A 73 -5.33 4.08 0.93
CA ASP A 73 -6.40 4.19 -0.05
C ASP A 73 -6.23 5.44 -0.92
N HIS A 74 -6.96 5.54 -2.00
CA HIS A 74 -7.02 6.70 -2.88
C HIS A 74 -8.45 7.10 -3.27
N HIS A 75 -9.43 6.31 -2.86
CA HIS A 75 -10.84 6.61 -3.11
C HIS A 75 -11.27 7.89 -2.35
N LEU A 76 -12.29 8.54 -2.87
CA LEU A 76 -12.86 9.71 -2.20
C LEU A 76 -13.47 9.29 -0.85
N PRO A 77 -13.14 10.00 0.23
CA PRO A 77 -13.73 9.73 1.53
C PRO A 77 -15.23 10.05 1.54
N GLY A 78 -15.99 9.33 2.36
CA GLY A 78 -17.37 9.68 2.67
C GLY A 78 -17.48 10.87 3.63
N GLU A 79 -18.68 11.08 4.18
CA GLU A 79 -18.92 12.15 5.16
C GLU A 79 -18.13 11.93 6.47
N THR A 80 -17.88 10.67 6.82
CA THR A 80 -17.10 10.28 7.99
C THR A 80 -15.97 9.36 7.57
N LEU A 81 -14.90 9.36 8.36
CA LEU A 81 -13.77 8.45 8.19
C LEU A 81 -13.80 7.34 9.25
N PRO A 82 -13.34 6.11 8.95
CA PRO A 82 -13.16 5.10 9.97
C PRO A 82 -12.07 5.54 10.95
N GLU A 83 -12.22 5.18 12.22
CA GLU A 83 -11.26 5.49 13.30
C GLU A 83 -10.02 4.59 13.24
N ALA A 84 -9.41 4.44 12.07
CA ALA A 84 -8.20 3.65 11.91
C ALA A 84 -7.01 4.30 12.65
N ASP A 85 -6.04 3.48 13.11
CA ASP A 85 -4.83 3.96 13.82
C ASP A 85 -3.99 4.89 12.95
N ALA A 86 -3.99 4.66 11.64
CA ALA A 86 -3.46 5.59 10.65
C ALA A 86 -4.22 5.45 9.33
N LEU A 87 -4.41 6.58 8.64
CA LEU A 87 -5.06 6.63 7.34
C LEU A 87 -4.24 7.47 6.37
N VAL A 88 -3.78 6.84 5.31
CA VAL A 88 -2.97 7.45 4.24
C VAL A 88 -3.80 7.48 2.96
N ASN A 89 -4.26 8.67 2.58
CA ASN A 89 -5.04 8.86 1.36
C ASN A 89 -4.82 10.29 0.84
N PRO A 90 -4.39 10.48 -0.42
CA PRO A 90 -4.15 11.81 -0.98
C PRO A 90 -5.42 12.65 -1.09
N ASN A 91 -6.60 12.04 -1.06
CA ASN A 91 -7.89 12.71 -1.19
C ASN A 91 -8.52 13.17 0.13
N LEU A 92 -7.82 13.02 1.26
CA LEU A 92 -8.25 13.64 2.52
C LEU A 92 -8.20 15.17 2.40
N ALA A 93 -9.13 15.83 3.09
CA ALA A 93 -9.28 17.28 3.02
C ALA A 93 -8.00 18.04 3.40
N ASP A 94 -7.29 17.55 4.42
CA ASP A 94 -6.08 18.19 4.96
C ASP A 94 -4.79 17.65 4.33
N CYS A 95 -4.88 16.76 3.35
CA CYS A 95 -3.70 16.18 2.71
C CYS A 95 -3.10 17.17 1.71
N ALA A 96 -1.87 17.61 1.94
CA ALA A 96 -1.12 18.49 1.05
C ALA A 96 -0.43 17.79 -0.12
N PHE A 97 -0.59 16.46 -0.26
CA PHE A 97 0.02 15.72 -1.36
C PHE A 97 -0.53 16.20 -2.71
N PRO A 98 0.33 16.60 -3.67
CA PRO A 98 -0.13 17.33 -4.86
C PRO A 98 -0.87 16.45 -5.88
N SER A 99 -0.59 15.16 -5.95
CA SER A 99 -1.24 14.23 -6.88
C SER A 99 -2.50 13.62 -6.25
N LYS A 100 -3.65 14.17 -6.57
CA LYS A 100 -4.95 13.66 -6.10
C LYS A 100 -5.47 12.48 -6.92
N SER A 101 -4.84 12.21 -8.05
CA SER A 101 -5.17 11.10 -8.95
C SER A 101 -4.25 9.88 -8.75
N LEU A 102 -3.51 9.83 -7.65
CA LEU A 102 -2.60 8.72 -7.37
C LEU A 102 -3.40 7.42 -7.22
N ALA A 103 -2.99 6.37 -7.93
CA ALA A 103 -3.59 5.04 -7.77
C ALA A 103 -3.24 4.42 -6.42
N GLY A 104 -4.02 3.45 -5.93
CA GLY A 104 -3.77 2.78 -4.66
C GLY A 104 -2.38 2.13 -4.56
N VAL A 105 -1.85 1.58 -5.67
CA VAL A 105 -0.47 1.09 -5.73
C VAL A 105 0.56 2.20 -5.54
N GLY A 106 0.29 3.39 -6.03
CA GLY A 106 1.13 4.58 -5.86
C GLY A 106 1.15 5.03 -4.40
N VAL A 107 -0.01 5.04 -3.72
CA VAL A 107 -0.09 5.35 -2.29
C VAL A 107 0.77 4.36 -1.48
N ALA A 108 0.63 3.06 -1.76
CA ALA A 108 1.43 2.03 -1.12
C ALA A 108 2.94 2.22 -1.39
N PHE A 109 3.31 2.59 -2.62
CA PHE A 109 4.71 2.85 -2.97
C PHE A 109 5.30 4.02 -2.19
N TYR A 110 4.59 5.15 -2.09
CA TYR A 110 5.05 6.30 -1.31
C TYR A 110 5.14 5.99 0.18
N LEU A 111 4.21 5.20 0.72
CA LEU A 111 4.31 4.73 2.10
C LEU A 111 5.56 3.87 2.31
N MET A 112 5.86 2.93 1.42
CA MET A 112 7.07 2.11 1.50
C MET A 112 8.34 2.97 1.39
N MET A 113 8.36 4.00 0.56
CA MET A 113 9.47 4.97 0.49
C MET A 113 9.65 5.71 1.81
N ALA A 114 8.57 6.17 2.43
CA ALA A 114 8.60 6.86 3.72
C ALA A 114 9.09 5.92 4.83
N LEU A 115 8.59 4.69 4.88
CA LEU A 115 9.02 3.66 5.83
C LEU A 115 10.52 3.36 5.67
N ARG A 116 10.99 3.10 4.45
CA ARG A 116 12.42 2.89 4.18
C ARG A 116 13.26 4.07 4.67
N SER A 117 12.81 5.29 4.39
CA SER A 117 13.51 6.50 4.84
C SER A 117 13.58 6.58 6.36
N HIS A 118 12.50 6.28 7.05
CA HIS A 118 12.46 6.22 8.51
C HIS A 118 13.40 5.14 9.06
N LEU A 119 13.34 3.93 8.52
CA LEU A 119 14.21 2.81 8.93
C LEU A 119 15.71 3.15 8.76
N ARG A 120 16.06 3.93 7.72
CA ARG A 120 17.41 4.46 7.54
C ARG A 120 17.79 5.42 8.68
N THR A 121 16.89 6.33 9.07
CA THR A 121 17.20 7.32 10.14
C THR A 121 17.41 6.69 11.51
N VAL A 122 16.83 5.52 11.76
CA VAL A 122 17.01 4.76 13.01
C VAL A 122 18.06 3.66 12.89
N ASP A 123 18.85 3.67 11.83
CA ASP A 123 19.95 2.73 11.56
C ASP A 123 19.50 1.24 11.54
N TRP A 124 18.23 1.00 11.21
CA TRP A 124 17.62 -0.34 11.21
C TRP A 124 18.38 -1.35 10.34
N PHE A 125 18.71 -0.97 9.11
CA PHE A 125 19.34 -1.90 8.17
C PHE A 125 20.70 -2.40 8.67
N THR A 126 21.54 -1.52 9.23
CA THR A 126 22.81 -1.90 9.83
C THR A 126 22.60 -2.79 11.05
N GLN A 127 21.69 -2.42 11.95
CA GLN A 127 21.38 -3.19 13.16
C GLN A 127 20.88 -4.60 12.87
N GLN A 128 20.12 -4.77 11.77
CA GLN A 128 19.58 -6.07 11.36
C GLN A 128 20.49 -6.83 10.38
N GLY A 129 21.61 -6.24 9.97
CA GLY A 129 22.50 -6.84 8.97
C GLY A 129 21.84 -6.97 7.59
N LEU A 130 20.91 -6.08 7.26
CA LEU A 130 20.17 -6.07 6.01
C LEU A 130 20.75 -5.05 5.03
N GLN A 131 20.67 -5.36 3.74
CA GLN A 131 20.90 -4.36 2.71
C GLN A 131 19.64 -3.49 2.56
N GLU A 132 19.81 -2.18 2.49
CA GLU A 132 18.70 -1.28 2.21
C GLU A 132 18.12 -1.56 0.81
N PRO A 133 16.79 -1.81 0.68
CA PRO A 133 16.20 -2.19 -0.60
C PRO A 133 16.11 -1.03 -1.57
N ASN A 134 16.35 -1.32 -2.85
CA ASN A 134 16.09 -0.38 -3.93
C ASN A 134 14.62 -0.44 -4.36
N LEU A 135 13.78 0.41 -3.78
CA LEU A 135 12.34 0.42 -4.09
C LEU A 135 12.01 0.80 -5.54
N ALA A 136 12.96 1.38 -6.29
CA ALA A 136 12.75 1.65 -7.71
C ALA A 136 12.55 0.36 -8.54
N GLU A 137 12.96 -0.78 -8.04
CA GLU A 137 12.70 -2.09 -8.67
C GLU A 137 11.22 -2.44 -8.75
N PHE A 138 10.38 -1.85 -7.88
CA PHE A 138 8.92 -2.05 -7.88
C PHE A 138 8.15 -1.06 -8.76
N LEU A 139 8.83 -0.19 -9.50
CA LEU A 139 8.14 0.78 -10.36
C LEU A 139 7.42 0.13 -11.55
N ASP A 140 7.80 -1.07 -11.95
CA ASP A 140 7.06 -1.88 -12.91
C ASP A 140 5.65 -2.22 -12.39
N LEU A 141 5.53 -2.65 -11.12
CA LEU A 141 4.25 -2.91 -10.47
C LEU A 141 3.45 -1.62 -10.27
N VAL A 142 4.12 -0.50 -9.98
CA VAL A 142 3.47 0.81 -9.86
C VAL A 142 2.89 1.25 -11.20
N ALA A 143 3.66 1.12 -12.29
CA ALA A 143 3.19 1.46 -13.63
C ALA A 143 1.99 0.59 -14.03
N LEU A 144 2.12 -0.73 -13.86
CA LEU A 144 1.05 -1.69 -14.17
C LEU A 144 -0.23 -1.36 -13.39
N GLY A 145 -0.13 -1.18 -12.07
CA GLY A 145 -1.29 -0.92 -11.22
C GLY A 145 -1.90 0.46 -11.50
N THR A 146 -1.10 1.49 -11.77
CA THR A 146 -1.61 2.83 -12.11
C THR A 146 -2.42 2.82 -13.42
N VAL A 147 -1.94 2.08 -14.43
CA VAL A 147 -2.67 1.95 -15.71
C VAL A 147 -3.93 1.10 -15.55
N ALA A 148 -3.84 -0.01 -14.80
CA ALA A 148 -4.97 -0.91 -14.57
C ALA A 148 -6.12 -0.26 -13.77
N ASP A 149 -5.80 0.67 -12.89
CA ASP A 149 -6.75 1.41 -12.06
C ASP A 149 -7.48 2.54 -12.82
N VAL A 150 -7.02 2.86 -14.03
CA VAL A 150 -7.65 3.85 -14.93
C VAL A 150 -7.73 5.26 -14.30
N VAL A 151 -6.80 5.61 -13.44
CA VAL A 151 -6.73 6.95 -12.84
C VAL A 151 -6.26 8.01 -13.83
N ALA A 152 -6.57 9.28 -13.56
CA ALA A 152 -6.08 10.39 -14.37
C ALA A 152 -4.54 10.45 -14.36
N LEU A 153 -3.95 10.60 -15.55
CA LEU A 153 -2.50 10.63 -15.73
C LEU A 153 -1.97 12.06 -15.51
N ASP A 154 -1.97 12.51 -14.26
CA ASP A 154 -1.30 13.75 -13.88
C ASP A 154 0.23 13.63 -14.01
N THR A 155 0.95 14.70 -13.73
CA THR A 155 2.42 14.72 -13.86
C THR A 155 3.10 13.63 -13.03
N ASN A 156 2.62 13.39 -11.80
CA ASN A 156 3.19 12.39 -10.92
C ASN A 156 2.99 10.96 -11.46
N ASN A 157 1.76 10.63 -11.85
CA ASN A 157 1.43 9.32 -12.41
C ASN A 157 2.21 9.05 -13.71
N ARG A 158 2.36 10.07 -14.58
CA ARG A 158 3.18 9.95 -15.81
C ARG A 158 4.63 9.63 -15.50
N ILE A 159 5.23 10.28 -14.50
CA ILE A 159 6.62 10.01 -14.07
C ILE A 159 6.74 8.57 -13.58
N LEU A 160 5.82 8.12 -12.70
CA LEU A 160 5.84 6.76 -12.17
C LEU A 160 5.68 5.71 -13.29
N ILE A 161 4.74 5.91 -14.20
CA ILE A 161 4.51 5.02 -15.33
C ILE A 161 5.73 4.99 -16.25
N TRP A 162 6.29 6.14 -16.62
CA TRP A 162 7.44 6.20 -17.51
C TRP A 162 8.64 5.46 -16.92
N GLN A 163 8.92 5.67 -15.65
CA GLN A 163 9.97 4.97 -14.91
C GLN A 163 9.72 3.45 -14.80
N GLY A 164 8.47 3.05 -14.67
CA GLY A 164 8.10 1.64 -14.59
C GLY A 164 8.16 0.93 -15.94
N LEU A 165 7.72 1.58 -17.02
CA LEU A 165 7.75 1.02 -18.37
C LEU A 165 9.16 0.63 -18.82
N SER A 166 10.16 1.45 -18.51
CA SER A 166 11.57 1.14 -18.80
C SER A 166 12.10 -0.12 -18.11
N ARG A 167 11.36 -0.65 -17.13
CA ARG A 167 11.67 -1.91 -16.41
C ARG A 167 10.88 -3.10 -16.93
N ILE A 168 9.69 -2.85 -17.47
CA ILE A 168 8.84 -3.89 -18.08
C ILE A 168 9.36 -4.27 -19.47
N VAL A 169 9.77 -3.26 -20.25
CA VAL A 169 10.33 -3.44 -21.58
C VAL A 169 11.82 -3.15 -21.51
N PRO A 170 12.68 -4.16 -21.39
CA PRO A 170 14.12 -3.95 -21.46
C PRO A 170 14.49 -3.31 -22.80
N ASP A 171 15.29 -2.26 -22.76
CA ASP A 171 15.78 -1.59 -23.95
C ASP A 171 16.56 -2.61 -24.79
N GLU A 172 16.03 -2.99 -25.97
CA GLU A 172 16.73 -3.89 -26.89
C GLU A 172 18.07 -3.31 -27.34
N ALA A 173 18.20 -1.99 -27.32
CA ALA A 173 19.43 -1.28 -27.64
C ALA A 173 20.56 -1.46 -26.62
N ALA A 174 20.27 -1.93 -25.39
CA ALA A 174 21.29 -2.22 -24.37
C ALA A 174 21.90 -3.63 -24.49
N ARG A 175 21.52 -4.41 -25.52
CA ARG A 175 21.99 -5.79 -25.76
C ARG A 175 22.98 -5.94 -26.95
N GLU A 176 23.30 -4.85 -27.63
CA GLU A 176 24.38 -4.76 -28.63
C GLU A 176 25.62 -4.04 -28.02
#